data_68f4f04d23458219d93b111476a76073
#
_entry.id   68f4f04d23458219d93b111476a76073
#
_cell.length_a   1.000
_cell.length_b   1.000
_cell.length_c   1.000
_cell.angle_alpha   90.00
_cell.angle_beta   90.00
_cell.angle_gamma   90.00
#
_symmetry.space_group_name_H-M   'P 1'
#
loop_
_entity.id
_entity.type
_entity.pdbx_description
1 polymer ?
#
loop_
_entity_poly.entity_id
_entity_poly.type
_entity_poly.pdbx_seq_one_letter_code
_entity_poly.pdbx_strand_id
1 'polypeptide(L)'
;MRKMRVLLADDHRGLLEVVRSLLKTEVEIVGCADNGESVFESAMELHPDVIITDISMPRLSGLEAVDRLRESGCSSKVVFLTAHSGADFVDAALKAGALAYVLKTFIAADLLFAVQEAFAGRVFVSFQGITALNSREVCLGG
;
A
#
# COMPACT_ATOMS: atom_id res chain seq x y z
N MET A 1 -13.12 -9.99 17.78
CA MET A 1 -12.95 -9.71 16.35
C MET A 1 -11.55 -10.04 15.92
N ARG A 2 -11.40 -10.64 14.77
CA ARG A 2 -10.06 -10.93 14.28
C ARG A 2 -9.41 -9.64 13.80
N LYS A 3 -8.10 -9.60 13.93
CA LYS A 3 -7.34 -8.47 13.41
C LYS A 3 -7.28 -8.50 11.89
N MET A 4 -7.13 -7.34 11.30
CA MET A 4 -6.86 -7.20 9.88
C MET A 4 -5.55 -7.93 9.54
N ARG A 5 -5.56 -8.74 8.49
CA ARG A 5 -4.40 -9.50 8.05
C ARG A 5 -3.67 -8.72 6.97
N VAL A 6 -2.36 -8.49 7.18
CA VAL A 6 -1.58 -7.59 6.33
C VAL A 6 -0.33 -8.28 5.81
N LEU A 7 -0.10 -8.14 4.51
CA LEU A 7 1.14 -8.56 3.85
C LEU A 7 1.99 -7.31 3.63
N LEU A 8 3.24 -7.34 4.07
CA LEU A 8 4.18 -6.24 3.88
C LEU A 8 5.17 -6.56 2.78
N ALA A 9 5.55 -5.55 1.98
CA ALA A 9 6.54 -5.76 0.94
C ALA A 9 7.41 -4.53 0.74
N ASP A 10 8.71 -4.71 0.85
CA ASP A 10 9.71 -3.69 0.58
C ASP A 10 11.06 -4.40 0.54
N ASP A 11 11.97 -3.95 -0.32
CA ASP A 11 13.29 -4.54 -0.39
C ASP A 11 14.23 -3.97 0.67
N HIS A 12 13.78 -3.05 1.49
CA HIS A 12 14.51 -2.46 2.62
C HIS A 12 14.08 -3.12 3.93
N ARG A 13 14.92 -3.99 4.47
CA ARG A 13 14.59 -4.70 5.72
C ARG A 13 14.37 -3.77 6.90
N GLY A 14 15.18 -2.71 7.00
CA GLY A 14 15.01 -1.76 8.10
C GLY A 14 13.64 -1.11 8.08
N LEU A 15 13.15 -0.81 6.89
CA LEU A 15 11.83 -0.22 6.78
C LEU A 15 10.73 -1.20 7.16
N LEU A 16 10.87 -2.47 6.78
CA LEU A 16 9.90 -3.49 7.18
C LEU A 16 9.80 -3.59 8.70
N GLU A 17 10.93 -3.49 9.39
CA GLU A 17 10.92 -3.52 10.85
C GLU A 17 10.19 -2.32 11.44
N VAL A 18 10.40 -1.13 10.87
CA VAL A 18 9.70 0.07 11.31
C VAL A 18 8.20 -0.09 11.11
N VAL A 19 7.79 -0.53 9.93
CA VAL A 19 6.37 -0.70 9.61
C VAL A 19 5.75 -1.74 10.53
N ARG A 20 6.44 -2.86 10.74
CA ARG A 20 5.96 -3.90 11.63
C ARG A 20 5.74 -3.35 13.05
N SER A 21 6.70 -2.58 13.55
CA SER A 21 6.59 -1.99 14.89
C SER A 21 5.41 -1.04 15.00
N LEU A 22 5.15 -0.27 13.97
CA LEU A 22 4.05 0.68 13.98
C LEU A 22 2.68 0.00 13.96
N LEU A 23 2.58 -1.16 13.32
CA LEU A 23 1.29 -1.78 13.06
C LEU A 23 0.99 -3.00 13.93
N LYS A 24 1.97 -3.56 14.60
CA LYS A 24 1.85 -4.90 15.21
C LYS A 24 0.75 -5.03 16.25
N THR A 25 0.36 -3.95 16.91
CA THR A 25 -0.70 -4.02 17.91
C THR A 25 -2.09 -3.91 17.27
N GLU A 26 -2.16 -3.39 16.05
CA GLU A 26 -3.44 -3.13 15.38
C GLU A 26 -3.76 -4.14 14.30
N VAL A 27 -2.75 -4.80 13.75
CA VAL A 27 -2.95 -5.73 12.64
C VAL A 27 -2.15 -7.00 12.86
N GLU A 28 -2.51 -8.05 12.14
CA GLU A 28 -1.74 -9.28 12.10
C GLU A 28 -0.89 -9.28 10.83
N ILE A 29 0.43 -9.28 10.98
CA ILE A 29 1.34 -9.33 9.83
C ILE A 29 1.47 -10.79 9.43
N VAL A 30 0.91 -11.14 8.27
CA VAL A 30 0.87 -12.54 7.85
C VAL A 30 2.02 -12.94 6.95
N GLY A 31 2.79 -11.98 6.45
CA GLY A 31 3.97 -12.28 5.64
C GLY A 31 4.71 -11.03 5.26
N CYS A 32 5.94 -11.23 4.78
CA CYS A 32 6.79 -10.17 4.26
C CYS A 32 7.40 -10.62 2.94
N ALA A 33 7.51 -9.69 2.00
CA ALA A 33 8.10 -9.95 0.69
C ALA A 33 9.09 -8.85 0.36
N ASP A 34 10.06 -9.15 -0.49
CA ASP A 34 11.08 -8.17 -0.87
C ASP A 34 11.16 -7.93 -2.37
N ASN A 35 10.23 -8.50 -3.12
CA ASN A 35 10.14 -8.28 -4.56
C ASN A 35 8.72 -8.55 -5.02
N GLY A 36 8.39 -8.10 -6.23
CA GLY A 36 7.02 -8.18 -6.73
C GLY A 36 6.53 -9.61 -6.97
N GLU A 37 7.42 -10.52 -7.36
CA GLU A 37 6.99 -11.90 -7.55
C GLU A 37 6.55 -12.53 -6.23
N SER A 38 7.30 -12.27 -5.16
CA SER A 38 6.94 -12.75 -3.84
C SER A 38 5.66 -12.12 -3.34
N VAL A 39 5.43 -10.85 -3.67
CA VAL A 39 4.15 -10.20 -3.33
C VAL A 39 3.00 -10.96 -3.97
N PHE A 40 3.12 -11.23 -5.27
CA PHE A 40 2.07 -11.92 -6.00
C PHE A 40 1.81 -13.31 -5.40
N GLU A 41 2.87 -14.09 -5.23
CA GLU A 41 2.75 -15.45 -4.71
C GLU A 41 2.18 -15.49 -3.30
N SER A 42 2.69 -14.62 -2.43
CA SER A 42 2.23 -14.58 -1.04
C SER A 42 0.77 -14.13 -0.95
N ALA A 43 0.38 -13.16 -1.74
CA ALA A 43 -1.00 -12.68 -1.73
C ALA A 43 -1.97 -13.76 -2.23
N MET A 44 -1.58 -14.49 -3.27
CA MET A 44 -2.42 -15.57 -3.79
C MET A 44 -2.55 -16.71 -2.79
N GLU A 45 -1.53 -16.95 -1.99
CA GLU A 45 -1.53 -18.02 -1.00
C GLU A 45 -2.22 -17.61 0.28
N LEU A 46 -1.90 -16.42 0.79
CA LEU A 46 -2.32 -15.99 2.14
C LEU A 46 -3.65 -15.26 2.16
N HIS A 47 -4.08 -14.71 1.04
CA HIS A 47 -5.32 -13.92 0.94
C HIS A 47 -5.40 -12.85 2.02
N PRO A 48 -4.41 -11.91 2.07
CA PRO A 48 -4.45 -10.88 3.11
C PRO A 48 -5.60 -9.91 2.87
N ASP A 49 -6.02 -9.24 3.93
CA ASP A 49 -7.02 -8.19 3.81
C ASP A 49 -6.43 -6.95 3.13
N VAL A 50 -5.18 -6.62 3.49
CA VAL A 50 -4.49 -5.45 2.96
C VAL A 50 -3.05 -5.84 2.59
N ILE A 51 -2.58 -5.32 1.47
CA ILE A 51 -1.20 -5.45 1.04
C ILE A 51 -0.57 -4.07 1.12
N ILE A 52 0.53 -3.94 1.87
CA ILE A 52 1.32 -2.72 1.91
C ILE A 52 2.60 -3.01 1.14
N THR A 53 2.82 -2.32 0.03
CA THR A 53 3.96 -2.61 -0.81
C THR A 53 4.59 -1.34 -1.37
N ASP A 54 5.91 -1.39 -1.58
CA ASP A 54 6.60 -0.36 -2.34
C ASP A 54 6.19 -0.48 -3.82
N ILE A 55 6.23 0.62 -4.52
CA ILE A 55 6.00 0.64 -5.97
C ILE A 55 7.19 0.02 -6.69
N SER A 56 8.41 0.37 -6.28
CA SER A 56 9.64 -0.04 -6.97
C SER A 56 10.37 -1.11 -6.17
N MET A 57 10.45 -2.29 -6.72
CA MET A 57 11.17 -3.42 -6.13
C MET A 57 11.84 -4.22 -7.24
N PRO A 58 12.89 -4.99 -6.91
CA PRO A 58 13.54 -5.81 -7.95
C PRO A 58 12.63 -6.89 -8.48
N ARG A 59 12.96 -7.38 -9.65
CA ARG A 59 12.34 -8.48 -10.39
C ARG A 59 10.98 -8.09 -10.95
N LEU A 60 10.03 -7.81 -10.12
CA LEU A 60 8.72 -7.32 -10.53
C LEU A 60 8.40 -6.17 -9.61
N SER A 61 7.98 -5.03 -10.14
CA SER A 61 7.65 -3.89 -9.30
C SER A 61 6.36 -4.16 -8.52
N GLY A 62 6.16 -3.38 -7.45
CA GLY A 62 4.91 -3.49 -6.69
C GLY A 62 3.70 -3.16 -7.55
N LEU A 63 3.84 -2.19 -8.43
CA LEU A 63 2.75 -1.80 -9.32
C LEU A 63 2.37 -2.95 -10.25
N GLU A 64 3.37 -3.60 -10.85
CA GLU A 64 3.14 -4.75 -11.73
C GLU A 64 2.55 -5.92 -10.96
N ALA A 65 3.01 -6.14 -9.74
CA ALA A 65 2.47 -7.22 -8.91
C ALA A 65 0.98 -7.00 -8.64
N VAL A 66 0.60 -5.75 -8.35
CA VAL A 66 -0.80 -5.41 -8.10
C VAL A 66 -1.64 -5.62 -9.36
N ASP A 67 -1.13 -5.22 -10.53
CA ASP A 67 -1.83 -5.46 -11.78
C ASP A 67 -2.09 -6.95 -11.99
N ARG A 68 -1.08 -7.78 -11.74
CA ARG A 68 -1.25 -9.24 -11.85
C ARG A 68 -2.28 -9.77 -10.87
N LEU A 69 -2.27 -9.25 -9.65
CA LEU A 69 -3.24 -9.67 -8.63
C LEU A 69 -4.66 -9.34 -9.06
N ARG A 70 -4.87 -8.15 -9.62
CA ARG A 70 -6.21 -7.78 -10.10
C ARG A 70 -6.66 -8.67 -11.24
N GLU A 71 -5.76 -8.97 -12.17
CA GLU A 71 -6.06 -9.88 -13.27
C GLU A 71 -6.40 -11.28 -12.78
N SER A 72 -5.83 -11.68 -11.66
CA SER A 72 -6.06 -13.00 -11.07
C SER A 72 -7.27 -13.03 -10.14
N GLY A 73 -8.00 -11.93 -10.03
CA GLY A 73 -9.19 -11.88 -9.20
C GLY A 73 -8.96 -11.63 -7.72
N CYS A 74 -7.74 -11.25 -7.34
CA CYS A 74 -7.43 -10.96 -5.95
C CYS A 74 -8.13 -9.67 -5.52
N SER A 75 -8.81 -9.70 -4.38
CA SER A 75 -9.58 -8.56 -3.88
C SER A 75 -8.91 -7.85 -2.70
N SER A 76 -7.68 -8.22 -2.34
CA SER A 76 -6.97 -7.54 -1.26
C SER A 76 -6.89 -6.04 -1.53
N LYS A 77 -7.05 -5.24 -0.49
CA LYS A 77 -6.88 -3.79 -0.60
C LYS A 77 -5.40 -3.49 -0.65
N VAL A 78 -5.01 -2.47 -1.41
CA VAL A 78 -3.59 -2.17 -1.60
C VAL A 78 -3.26 -0.78 -1.09
N VAL A 79 -2.19 -0.70 -0.31
CA VAL A 79 -1.58 0.55 0.16
C VAL A 79 -0.17 0.58 -0.42
N PHE A 80 0.13 1.59 -1.23
CA PHE A 80 1.51 1.79 -1.67
C PHE A 80 2.26 2.65 -0.66
N LEU A 81 3.45 2.19 -0.30
CA LEU A 81 4.35 2.89 0.61
C LEU A 81 5.62 3.16 -0.17
N THR A 82 5.91 4.43 -0.48
CA THR A 82 6.91 4.73 -1.46
C THR A 82 7.65 6.03 -1.18
N ALA A 83 8.83 6.17 -1.76
CA ALA A 83 9.60 7.41 -1.72
C ALA A 83 9.18 8.39 -2.82
N HIS A 84 8.38 7.95 -3.78
CA HIS A 84 8.00 8.78 -4.93
C HIS A 84 6.80 9.66 -4.60
N SER A 85 6.95 10.97 -4.79
CA SER A 85 5.90 11.94 -4.45
C SER A 85 5.24 12.59 -5.67
N GLY A 86 5.63 12.21 -6.87
CA GLY A 86 5.10 12.84 -8.08
C GLY A 86 3.66 12.44 -8.36
N ALA A 87 2.91 13.35 -8.96
CA ALA A 87 1.52 13.11 -9.30
C ALA A 87 1.35 11.91 -10.26
N ASP A 88 2.33 11.68 -11.13
CA ASP A 88 2.27 10.55 -12.07
C ASP A 88 2.29 9.22 -11.34
N PHE A 89 3.10 9.11 -10.28
CA PHE A 89 3.13 7.89 -9.48
C PHE A 89 1.82 7.67 -8.73
N VAL A 90 1.28 8.73 -8.16
CA VAL A 90 -0.01 8.66 -7.46
C VAL A 90 -1.10 8.21 -8.43
N ASP A 91 -1.14 8.83 -9.61
CA ASP A 91 -2.15 8.52 -10.60
C ASP A 91 -2.05 7.06 -11.05
N ALA A 92 -0.83 6.59 -11.33
CA ALA A 92 -0.62 5.21 -11.74
C ALA A 92 -1.06 4.23 -10.65
N ALA A 93 -0.75 4.55 -9.39
CA ALA A 93 -1.11 3.70 -8.27
C ALA A 93 -2.63 3.59 -8.12
N LEU A 94 -3.32 4.71 -8.19
CA LEU A 94 -4.77 4.72 -8.06
C LEU A 94 -5.44 4.01 -9.24
N LYS A 95 -4.90 4.18 -10.44
CA LYS A 95 -5.42 3.47 -11.62
C LYS A 95 -5.22 1.96 -11.52
N ALA A 96 -4.15 1.52 -10.87
CA ALA A 96 -3.92 0.10 -10.64
C ALA A 96 -4.86 -0.48 -9.58
N GLY A 97 -5.64 0.36 -8.93
CA GLY A 97 -6.62 -0.08 -7.96
C GLY A 97 -6.20 0.08 -6.51
N ALA A 98 -5.10 0.76 -6.24
CA ALA A 98 -4.70 1.02 -4.87
C ALA A 98 -5.68 1.99 -4.21
N LEU A 99 -5.91 1.78 -2.92
CA LEU A 99 -6.76 2.66 -2.14
C LEU A 99 -5.97 3.67 -1.35
N ALA A 100 -4.69 3.43 -1.09
CA ALA A 100 -3.90 4.38 -0.34
C ALA A 100 -2.50 4.52 -0.92
N TYR A 101 -1.93 5.68 -0.73
CA TYR A 101 -0.60 6.05 -1.21
C TYR A 101 0.08 6.82 -0.10
N VAL A 102 1.07 6.21 0.54
CA VAL A 102 1.75 6.80 1.68
C VAL A 102 3.22 7.04 1.35
N LEU A 103 3.68 8.25 1.58
CA LEU A 103 5.08 8.57 1.39
C LEU A 103 5.90 8.04 2.56
N LYS A 104 7.05 7.44 2.26
CA LYS A 104 7.92 6.87 3.30
C LYS A 104 8.33 7.90 4.35
N THR A 105 8.42 9.18 3.97
CA THR A 105 8.73 10.24 4.92
C THR A 105 7.61 10.49 5.93
N PHE A 106 6.41 10.02 5.67
CA PHE A 106 5.26 10.23 6.54
C PHE A 106 4.73 8.95 7.17
N ILE A 107 5.56 7.90 7.22
CA ILE A 107 5.13 6.61 7.76
C ILE A 107 4.51 6.75 9.15
N ALA A 108 5.21 7.40 10.08
CA ALA A 108 4.75 7.47 11.46
C ALA A 108 3.43 8.23 11.59
N ALA A 109 3.24 9.24 10.76
CA ALA A 109 2.03 10.07 10.84
C ALA A 109 0.84 9.42 10.11
N ASP A 110 1.09 8.77 8.97
CA ASP A 110 0.00 8.44 8.05
C ASP A 110 -0.30 6.96 7.90
N LEU A 111 0.66 6.07 8.18
CA LEU A 111 0.51 4.68 7.72
C LEU A 111 -0.67 3.95 8.36
N LEU A 112 -0.80 4.01 9.67
CA LEU A 112 -1.89 3.29 10.34
C LEU A 112 -3.25 3.78 9.86
N PHE A 113 -3.40 5.09 9.75
CA PHE A 113 -4.65 5.67 9.27
C PHE A 113 -4.92 5.23 7.82
N ALA A 114 -3.89 5.24 6.98
CA ALA A 114 -4.04 4.84 5.57
C ALA A 114 -4.49 3.38 5.46
N VAL A 115 -3.91 2.51 6.28
CA VAL A 115 -4.28 1.09 6.28
C VAL A 115 -5.73 0.91 6.71
N GLN A 116 -6.15 1.64 7.74
CA GLN A 116 -7.53 1.58 8.21
C GLN A 116 -8.51 2.09 7.15
N GLU A 117 -8.15 3.17 6.46
CA GLU A 117 -8.98 3.70 5.39
C GLU A 117 -9.08 2.73 4.22
N ALA A 118 -7.95 2.13 3.82
CA ALA A 118 -7.95 1.15 2.75
C ALA A 118 -8.79 -0.07 3.09
N PHE A 119 -8.67 -0.55 4.33
CA PHE A 119 -9.46 -1.70 4.76
C PHE A 119 -10.96 -1.40 4.68
N ALA A 120 -11.34 -0.17 4.96
CA ALA A 120 -12.73 0.27 4.87
C ALA A 120 -13.16 0.61 3.45
N GLY A 121 -12.26 0.52 2.47
CA GLY A 121 -12.57 0.81 1.07
C GLY A 121 -12.48 2.29 0.72
N ARG A 122 -11.84 3.11 1.56
CA ARG A 122 -11.71 4.53 1.30
C ARG A 122 -10.32 4.88 0.80
N VAL A 123 -10.21 5.95 0.03
CA VAL A 123 -8.95 6.38 -0.56
C VAL A 123 -8.23 7.34 0.39
N PHE A 124 -6.93 7.16 0.55
CA PHE A 124 -6.08 8.06 1.32
C PHE A 124 -4.78 8.31 0.57
N VAL A 125 -4.38 9.57 0.44
CA VAL A 125 -3.11 9.94 -0.18
C VAL A 125 -2.36 10.85 0.79
N SER A 126 -1.08 10.56 1.02
CA SER A 126 -0.23 11.38 1.88
C SER A 126 -0.21 12.83 1.41
N PHE A 127 0.08 13.73 2.35
CA PHE A 127 -0.03 15.17 2.15
C PHE A 127 0.63 15.66 0.86
N GLN A 128 1.87 15.22 0.56
CA GLN A 128 2.55 15.70 -0.63
C GLN A 128 1.94 15.18 -1.92
N GLY A 129 1.37 13.99 -1.88
CA GLY A 129 0.61 13.48 -3.01
C GLY A 129 -0.70 14.23 -3.15
N ILE A 130 -1.33 14.55 -2.04
CA ILE A 130 -2.58 15.32 -2.02
C ILE A 130 -2.38 16.69 -2.65
N THR A 131 -1.23 17.32 -2.45
CA THR A 131 -0.97 18.62 -3.04
C THR A 131 -1.18 18.60 -4.55
N ALA A 132 -0.78 17.53 -5.20
CA ALA A 132 -0.97 17.39 -6.64
C ALA A 132 -2.42 17.13 -7.02
N LEU A 133 -3.19 16.48 -6.15
CA LEU A 133 -4.58 16.14 -6.42
C LEU A 133 -5.58 17.17 -5.90
N ASN A 134 -5.15 17.96 -4.96
CA ASN A 134 -6.04 18.78 -4.16
C ASN A 134 -6.86 19.77 -4.97
N SER A 135 -6.30 20.25 -6.06
CA SER A 135 -7.05 21.15 -6.91
C SER A 135 -8.34 20.50 -7.43
N ARG A 136 -8.34 19.17 -7.54
CA ARG A 136 -9.52 18.43 -7.96
C ARG A 136 -10.34 17.95 -6.78
N GLU A 137 -9.65 17.45 -5.75
CA GLU A 137 -10.32 16.87 -4.61
C GLU A 137 -11.11 17.89 -3.83
N VAL A 138 -10.57 19.08 -3.69
CA VAL A 138 -11.31 20.16 -3.05
C VAL A 138 -12.60 20.44 -3.80
N CYS A 139 -12.52 20.39 -5.12
CA CYS A 139 -13.70 20.63 -5.95
C CYS A 139 -14.72 19.50 -5.83
N LEU A 140 -14.28 18.33 -5.41
CA LEU A 140 -15.18 17.19 -5.23
C LEU A 140 -15.76 17.16 -3.82
N GLY A 141 -15.52 18.18 -3.04
CA GLY A 141 -16.07 18.26 -1.72
C GLY A 141 -15.30 17.46 -0.71
N GLY A 142 -14.09 17.12 -1.11
CA GLY A 142 -13.23 16.36 -0.23
C GLY A 142 -12.84 17.15 0.98
#